data_6df53f8c7bcd20a2afd043457a303bf5
#
_entry.id   6df53f8c7bcd20a2afd043457a303bf5
#
_cell.length_a   1.000
_cell.length_b   1.000
_cell.length_c   1.000
_cell.angle_alpha   90.00
_cell.angle_beta   90.00
_cell.angle_gamma   90.00
#
_symmetry.space_group_name_H-M   'P 1'
#
loop_
_entity.id
_entity.type
_entity.pdbx_description
1 polymer ?
#
loop_
_entity_poly.entity_id
_entity_poly.type
_entity_poly.pdbx_seq_one_letter_code
_entity_poly.pdbx_strand_id
1 'polypeptide(L)'
;MLGVTIDGSLKKGWTAGPLTVLGHGILKLILIIIMTFGLKDFFSNPTVAGFIGLFGGAFLAWMGYGMIKSSINKSVSLENQGAGNSAGMRNLVLAGALVSATNPYFILWWASTGMESIRQSYTSGLIGVFFFFIGHVLSDFVWYSAIPTAFSRGKKLISDVVYRWIILLLGIFITAFSIYFISSGWKMLQTL
;
A
#
# COMPACT_ATOMS: atom_id res chain seq x y z
N MET A 1 7.33 -2.00 -1.91
CA MET A 1 7.81 -2.38 -0.58
C MET A 1 8.11 -3.87 -0.44
N LEU A 2 7.19 -4.76 -0.83
CA LEU A 2 7.36 -6.21 -0.69
C LEU A 2 8.67 -6.74 -1.31
N GLY A 3 9.03 -6.31 -2.51
CA GLY A 3 10.28 -6.71 -3.18
C GLY A 3 11.55 -6.37 -2.38
N VAL A 4 11.60 -5.15 -1.80
CA VAL A 4 12.73 -4.73 -0.94
C VAL A 4 12.80 -5.56 0.33
N THR A 5 11.64 -5.90 0.90
CA THR A 5 11.58 -6.73 2.10
C THR A 5 12.03 -8.16 1.83
N ILE A 6 11.61 -8.74 0.70
CA ILE A 6 12.04 -10.09 0.28
C ILE A 6 13.54 -10.12 0.00
N ASP A 7 14.06 -9.17 -0.81
CA ASP A 7 15.50 -9.10 -1.10
C ASP A 7 16.34 -8.87 0.17
N GLY A 8 15.87 -7.96 1.04
CA GLY A 8 16.49 -7.73 2.34
C GLY A 8 16.49 -8.99 3.22
N SER A 9 15.40 -9.77 3.21
CA SER A 9 15.29 -11.00 3.99
C SER A 9 16.22 -12.10 3.49
N LEU A 10 16.46 -12.17 2.18
CA LEU A 10 17.43 -13.10 1.59
C LEU A 10 18.87 -12.75 1.99
N LYS A 11 19.17 -11.46 2.20
CA LYS A 11 20.53 -10.96 2.53
C LYS A 11 20.80 -10.83 4.04
N LYS A 12 19.79 -10.41 4.82
CA LYS A 12 19.91 -10.06 6.25
C LYS A 12 19.00 -10.89 7.16
N GLY A 13 18.30 -11.88 6.61
CA GLY A 13 17.40 -12.72 7.36
C GLY A 13 16.10 -12.01 7.80
N TRP A 14 15.45 -12.56 8.82
CA TRP A 14 14.13 -12.13 9.29
C TRP A 14 14.04 -10.66 9.75
N THR A 15 15.16 -10.05 10.15
CA THR A 15 15.20 -8.65 10.62
C THR A 15 14.91 -7.62 9.52
N ALA A 16 15.02 -8.02 8.26
CA ALA A 16 14.81 -7.11 7.14
C ALA A 16 13.34 -6.61 7.06
N GLY A 17 12.36 -7.48 7.35
CA GLY A 17 10.96 -7.09 7.43
C GLY A 17 10.71 -5.96 8.43
N PRO A 18 10.98 -6.18 9.71
CA PRO A 18 10.87 -5.16 10.76
C PRO A 18 11.57 -3.83 10.44
N LEU A 19 12.80 -3.86 9.93
CA LEU A 19 13.53 -2.64 9.59
C LEU A 19 12.91 -1.87 8.42
N THR A 20 12.44 -2.57 7.41
CA THR A 20 11.75 -1.92 6.27
C THR A 20 10.42 -1.30 6.70
N VAL A 21 9.67 -2.00 7.56
CA VAL A 21 8.41 -1.50 8.13
C VAL A 21 8.64 -0.30 9.05
N LEU A 22 9.73 -0.28 9.80
CA LEU A 22 10.08 0.87 10.65
C LEU A 22 10.20 2.15 9.80
N GLY A 23 10.92 2.10 8.69
CA GLY A 23 11.04 3.25 7.78
C GLY A 23 9.72 3.66 7.16
N HIS A 24 8.92 2.69 6.74
CA HIS A 24 7.57 2.90 6.24
C HIS A 24 6.64 3.52 7.30
N GLY A 25 6.72 3.05 8.55
CA GLY A 25 5.95 3.56 9.68
C GLY A 25 6.32 5.00 10.06
N ILE A 26 7.62 5.35 10.02
CA ILE A 26 8.07 6.74 10.24
C ILE A 26 7.49 7.67 9.17
N LEU A 27 7.53 7.28 7.89
CA LEU A 27 6.91 8.05 6.82
C LEU A 27 5.40 8.23 7.04
N LYS A 28 4.70 7.18 7.44
CA LYS A 28 3.27 7.24 7.78
C LYS A 28 2.98 8.15 8.95
N LEU A 29 3.80 8.12 9.99
CA LEU A 29 3.66 9.01 11.15
C LEU A 29 3.75 10.48 10.71
N ILE A 30 4.75 10.82 9.90
CA ILE A 30 4.92 12.17 9.36
C ILE A 30 3.68 12.57 8.53
N LEU A 31 3.21 11.69 7.66
CA LEU A 31 2.01 11.91 6.85
C LEU A 31 0.77 12.14 7.71
N ILE A 32 0.53 11.30 8.71
CA ILE A 32 -0.63 11.42 9.61
C ILE A 32 -0.59 12.75 10.37
N ILE A 33 0.60 13.17 10.85
CA ILE A 33 0.78 14.46 11.52
C ILE A 33 0.43 15.60 10.56
N ILE A 34 0.98 15.59 9.35
CA ILE A 34 0.69 16.63 8.34
C ILE A 34 -0.80 16.65 8.00
N MET A 35 -1.41 15.49 7.79
CA MET A 35 -2.84 15.39 7.47
C MET A 35 -3.74 15.85 8.62
N THR A 36 -3.38 15.50 9.85
CA THR A 36 -4.18 15.86 11.04
C THR A 36 -4.13 17.35 11.35
N PHE A 37 -2.97 17.98 11.21
CA PHE A 37 -2.76 19.37 11.65
C PHE A 37 -2.61 20.37 10.50
N GLY A 38 -2.20 19.95 9.31
CA GLY A 38 -1.85 20.85 8.22
C GLY A 38 -2.81 20.87 7.04
N LEU A 39 -3.49 19.79 6.74
CA LEU A 39 -4.28 19.64 5.51
C LEU A 39 -5.74 19.23 5.75
N LYS A 40 -6.21 19.27 7.00
CA LYS A 40 -7.56 18.83 7.37
C LYS A 40 -8.64 19.53 6.54
N ASP A 41 -8.58 20.86 6.45
CA ASP A 41 -9.61 21.64 5.74
C ASP A 41 -9.51 21.45 4.22
N PHE A 42 -8.31 21.29 3.68
CA PHE A 42 -8.10 21.02 2.27
C PHE A 42 -8.74 19.69 1.85
N PHE A 43 -8.49 18.62 2.58
CA PHE A 43 -9.03 17.30 2.26
C PHE A 43 -10.49 17.11 2.65
N SER A 44 -11.02 17.95 3.56
CA SER A 44 -12.45 17.99 3.89
C SER A 44 -13.27 18.69 2.80
N ASN A 45 -12.63 19.36 1.85
CA ASN A 45 -13.32 20.00 0.74
C ASN A 45 -13.89 18.93 -0.21
N PRO A 46 -15.22 18.91 -0.45
CA PRO A 46 -15.86 17.87 -1.29
C PRO A 46 -15.29 17.83 -2.71
N THR A 47 -14.92 18.98 -3.27
CA THR A 47 -14.29 19.07 -4.61
C THR A 47 -12.97 18.32 -4.65
N VAL A 48 -12.11 18.57 -3.65
CA VAL A 48 -10.80 17.91 -3.54
C VAL A 48 -10.98 16.42 -3.35
N ALA A 49 -11.86 16.01 -2.43
CA ALA A 49 -12.15 14.59 -2.16
C ALA A 49 -12.73 13.89 -3.41
N GLY A 50 -13.60 14.58 -4.16
CA GLY A 50 -14.16 14.07 -5.41
C GLY A 50 -13.08 13.83 -6.48
N PHE A 51 -12.19 14.79 -6.72
CA PHE A 51 -11.07 14.61 -7.65
C PHE A 51 -10.10 13.51 -7.20
N ILE A 52 -9.77 13.44 -5.91
CA ILE A 52 -8.95 12.36 -5.37
C ILE A 52 -9.60 11.00 -5.61
N GLY A 53 -10.90 10.88 -5.38
CA GLY A 53 -11.67 9.66 -5.65
C GLY A 53 -11.60 9.24 -7.13
N LEU A 54 -11.78 10.18 -8.06
CA LEU A 54 -11.71 9.92 -9.50
C LEU A 54 -10.31 9.50 -9.95
N PHE A 55 -9.29 10.29 -9.64
CA PHE A 55 -7.91 10.00 -10.05
C PHE A 55 -7.35 8.77 -9.34
N GLY A 56 -7.62 8.61 -8.04
CA GLY A 56 -7.23 7.44 -7.27
C GLY A 56 -7.90 6.17 -7.78
N GLY A 57 -9.19 6.25 -8.08
CA GLY A 57 -9.94 5.15 -8.67
C GLY A 57 -9.44 4.77 -10.07
N ALA A 58 -9.18 5.75 -10.94
CA ALA A 58 -8.59 5.50 -12.27
C ALA A 58 -7.21 4.81 -12.18
N PHE A 59 -6.38 5.24 -11.24
CA PHE A 59 -5.08 4.61 -10.99
C PHE A 59 -5.23 3.17 -10.49
N LEU A 60 -6.17 2.92 -9.56
CA LEU A 60 -6.47 1.57 -9.07
C LEU A 60 -6.98 0.67 -10.22
N ALA A 61 -7.83 1.19 -11.11
CA ALA A 61 -8.29 0.46 -12.30
C ALA A 61 -7.13 0.07 -13.21
N TRP A 62 -6.23 1.01 -13.49
CA TRP A 62 -5.04 0.76 -14.30
C TRP A 62 -4.13 -0.31 -13.65
N MET A 63 -3.91 -0.23 -12.35
CA MET A 63 -3.12 -1.21 -11.61
C MET A 63 -3.77 -2.59 -11.60
N GLY A 64 -5.07 -2.66 -11.29
CA GLY A 64 -5.85 -3.91 -11.31
C GLY A 64 -5.85 -4.57 -12.69
N TYR A 65 -6.04 -3.78 -13.75
CA TYR A 65 -5.91 -4.26 -15.13
C TYR A 65 -4.53 -4.82 -15.43
N GLY A 66 -3.45 -4.13 -14.98
CA GLY A 66 -2.07 -4.62 -15.13
C GLY A 66 -1.85 -5.97 -14.46
N MET A 67 -2.40 -6.16 -13.24
CA MET A 67 -2.32 -7.43 -12.50
C MET A 67 -3.08 -8.55 -13.24
N ILE A 68 -4.29 -8.29 -13.70
CA ILE A 68 -5.09 -9.26 -14.48
C ILE A 68 -4.35 -9.66 -15.75
N LYS A 69 -3.89 -8.67 -16.54
CA LYS A 69 -3.16 -8.89 -17.79
C LYS A 69 -1.89 -9.71 -17.58
N SER A 70 -1.09 -9.37 -16.56
CA SER A 70 0.17 -10.07 -16.27
C SER A 70 -0.07 -11.51 -15.80
N SER A 71 -1.15 -11.75 -15.08
CA SER A 71 -1.56 -13.09 -14.64
C SER A 71 -2.01 -13.96 -15.82
N ILE A 72 -2.87 -13.44 -16.71
CA ILE A 72 -3.37 -14.15 -17.90
C ILE A 72 -2.22 -14.47 -18.87
N ASN A 73 -1.35 -13.48 -19.11
CA ASN A 73 -0.19 -13.64 -20.01
C ASN A 73 0.94 -14.48 -19.42
N LYS A 74 0.76 -15.03 -18.21
CA LYS A 74 1.76 -15.83 -17.51
C LYS A 74 3.11 -15.13 -17.33
N SER A 75 3.15 -13.78 -17.37
CA SER A 75 4.37 -12.99 -17.21
C SER A 75 4.77 -12.81 -15.75
N VAL A 76 3.88 -13.18 -14.82
CA VAL A 76 4.15 -13.17 -13.39
C VAL A 76 4.66 -14.52 -12.94
N SER A 77 5.86 -14.54 -12.33
CA SER A 77 6.43 -15.73 -11.68
C SER A 77 7.04 -15.36 -10.33
N LEU A 78 7.13 -16.34 -9.44
CA LEU A 78 7.77 -16.18 -8.12
C LEU A 78 9.27 -15.90 -8.23
N GLU A 79 9.88 -16.37 -9.31
CA GLU A 79 11.32 -16.21 -9.55
C GLU A 79 11.71 -14.75 -9.88
N ASN A 80 10.84 -14.05 -10.60
CA ASN A 80 11.05 -12.66 -11.01
C ASN A 80 10.82 -11.63 -9.88
N GLN A 81 10.17 -12.02 -8.78
CA GLN A 81 9.90 -11.10 -7.67
C GLN A 81 11.14 -10.73 -6.84
N GLY A 82 12.22 -11.51 -6.92
CA GLY A 82 13.50 -11.20 -6.28
C GLY A 82 14.44 -10.30 -7.10
N ALA A 83 14.12 -10.06 -8.39
CA ALA A 83 14.97 -9.34 -9.33
C ALA A 83 14.73 -7.82 -9.39
N GLY A 84 13.89 -7.28 -8.51
CA GLY A 84 13.75 -5.81 -8.37
C GLY A 84 15.09 -5.18 -8.01
N ASN A 85 15.41 -4.06 -8.67
CA ASN A 85 16.65 -3.28 -8.53
C ASN A 85 16.85 -2.72 -7.10
N SER A 86 16.97 -3.60 -6.13
CA SER A 86 17.36 -3.25 -4.74
C SER A 86 18.87 -3.25 -4.56
N ALA A 87 19.60 -3.03 -5.66
CA ALA A 87 21.04 -2.92 -5.65
C ALA A 87 21.48 -1.81 -4.68
N GLY A 88 21.99 -2.21 -3.54
CA GLY A 88 22.83 -1.36 -2.71
C GLY A 88 22.16 -0.57 -1.60
N MET A 89 20.89 -0.73 -1.27
CA MET A 89 20.29 -0.01 -0.15
C MET A 89 20.73 -0.64 1.19
N ARG A 90 21.89 -0.17 1.69
CA ARG A 90 22.52 -0.63 2.94
C ARG A 90 21.63 -0.39 4.17
N ASN A 91 20.76 0.61 4.10
CA ASN A 91 19.85 0.96 5.16
C ASN A 91 18.41 0.59 4.80
N LEU A 92 17.90 -0.49 5.37
CA LEU A 92 16.55 -0.99 5.13
C LEU A 92 15.45 -0.04 5.64
N VAL A 93 15.74 0.74 6.67
CA VAL A 93 14.79 1.75 7.18
C VAL A 93 14.60 2.85 6.13
N LEU A 94 15.69 3.39 5.61
CA LEU A 94 15.63 4.39 4.54
C LEU A 94 14.98 3.81 3.28
N ALA A 95 15.29 2.55 2.95
CA ALA A 95 14.68 1.84 1.84
C ALA A 95 13.15 1.77 1.98
N GLY A 96 12.65 1.40 3.15
CA GLY A 96 11.22 1.33 3.45
C GLY A 96 10.53 2.69 3.28
N ALA A 97 11.13 3.75 3.78
CA ALA A 97 10.61 5.12 3.63
C ALA A 97 10.60 5.57 2.16
N LEU A 98 11.74 5.47 1.45
CA LEU A 98 11.89 5.96 0.07
C LEU A 98 11.01 5.18 -0.92
N VAL A 99 11.00 3.85 -0.84
CA VAL A 99 10.16 3.03 -1.73
C VAL A 99 8.67 3.30 -1.50
N SER A 100 8.28 3.65 -0.29
CA SER A 100 6.90 4.04 -0.01
C SER A 100 6.60 5.44 -0.51
N ALA A 101 7.48 6.41 -0.27
CA ALA A 101 7.32 7.79 -0.71
C ALA A 101 7.28 7.93 -2.25
N THR A 102 8.00 7.06 -2.96
CA THR A 102 8.02 7.05 -4.44
C THR A 102 6.94 6.17 -5.05
N ASN A 103 6.15 5.47 -4.22
CA ASN A 103 5.06 4.62 -4.70
C ASN A 103 3.79 5.45 -4.91
N PRO A 104 3.35 5.68 -6.15
CA PRO A 104 2.14 6.46 -6.40
C PRO A 104 0.88 5.85 -5.77
N TYR A 105 0.81 4.51 -5.68
CA TYR A 105 -0.29 3.85 -4.98
C TYR A 105 -0.35 4.24 -3.49
N PHE A 106 0.80 4.30 -2.81
CA PHE A 106 0.87 4.72 -1.42
C PHE A 106 0.35 6.15 -1.25
N ILE A 107 0.77 7.07 -2.12
CA ILE A 107 0.35 8.47 -2.07
C ILE A 107 -1.16 8.59 -2.30
N LEU A 108 -1.69 7.92 -3.33
CA LEU A 108 -3.12 7.97 -3.66
C LEU A 108 -3.98 7.30 -2.60
N TRP A 109 -3.51 6.19 -2.02
CA TRP A 109 -4.22 5.52 -0.94
C TRP A 109 -4.33 6.43 0.30
N TRP A 110 -3.22 7.10 0.67
CA TRP A 110 -3.22 8.02 1.79
C TRP A 110 -4.05 9.29 1.51
N ALA A 111 -4.01 9.81 0.31
CA ALA A 111 -4.80 10.96 -0.09
C ALA A 111 -6.32 10.66 -0.18
N SER A 112 -6.72 9.41 -0.24
CA SER A 112 -8.12 8.97 -0.30
C SER A 112 -8.55 8.21 0.96
N THR A 113 -8.33 6.91 0.98
CA THR A 113 -8.75 6.02 2.09
C THR A 113 -8.06 6.36 3.40
N GLY A 114 -6.77 6.70 3.36
CA GLY A 114 -6.00 7.07 4.54
C GLY A 114 -6.55 8.33 5.20
N MET A 115 -6.85 9.37 4.40
CA MET A 115 -7.46 10.61 4.90
C MET A 115 -8.82 10.37 5.53
N GLU A 116 -9.70 9.60 4.86
CA GLU A 116 -11.02 9.28 5.40
C GLU A 116 -10.91 8.49 6.72
N SER A 117 -9.95 7.57 6.79
CA SER A 117 -9.68 6.82 8.02
C SER A 117 -9.20 7.72 9.16
N ILE A 118 -8.34 8.71 8.87
CA ILE A 118 -7.90 9.71 9.85
C ILE A 118 -9.09 10.56 10.30
N ARG A 119 -9.91 11.06 9.35
CA ARG A 119 -11.11 11.85 9.64
C ARG A 119 -12.06 11.10 10.59
N GLN A 120 -12.33 9.84 10.28
CA GLN A 120 -13.20 9.00 11.10
C GLN A 120 -12.59 8.72 12.47
N SER A 121 -11.29 8.44 12.54
CA SER A 121 -10.58 8.22 13.80
C SER A 121 -10.56 9.49 14.68
N TYR A 122 -10.46 10.66 14.05
CA TYR A 122 -10.45 11.94 14.74
C TYR A 122 -11.79 12.28 15.43
N THR A 123 -12.89 11.60 15.12
CA THR A 123 -14.16 11.74 15.87
C THR A 123 -13.98 11.39 17.36
N SER A 124 -13.00 10.53 17.68
CA SER A 124 -12.57 10.21 19.05
C SER A 124 -11.36 11.04 19.51
N GLY A 125 -11.10 12.17 18.85
CA GLY A 125 -9.96 13.05 19.14
C GLY A 125 -8.61 12.42 18.73
N LEU A 126 -7.53 13.01 19.26
CA LEU A 126 -6.15 12.53 18.97
C LEU A 126 -5.90 11.10 19.43
N ILE A 127 -6.62 10.66 20.46
CA ILE A 127 -6.55 9.27 20.92
C ILE A 127 -6.99 8.29 19.81
N GLY A 128 -8.07 8.61 19.09
CA GLY A 128 -8.53 7.79 17.96
C GLY A 128 -7.49 7.72 16.86
N VAL A 129 -6.87 8.85 16.50
CA VAL A 129 -5.79 8.90 15.50
C VAL A 129 -4.56 8.09 15.95
N PHE A 130 -4.21 8.16 17.22
CA PHE A 130 -3.12 7.36 17.79
C PHE A 130 -3.38 5.86 17.67
N PHE A 131 -4.57 5.39 18.05
CA PHE A 131 -4.92 3.96 17.93
C PHE A 131 -5.02 3.51 16.47
N PHE A 132 -5.51 4.36 15.58
CA PHE A 132 -5.48 4.09 14.15
C PHE A 132 -4.05 3.91 13.64
N PHE A 133 -3.14 4.82 13.99
CA PHE A 133 -1.72 4.70 13.62
C PHE A 133 -1.10 3.41 14.12
N ILE A 134 -1.26 3.08 15.40
CA ILE A 134 -0.71 1.87 15.98
C ILE A 134 -1.27 0.62 15.32
N GLY A 135 -2.59 0.52 15.15
CA GLY A 135 -3.23 -0.62 14.48
C GLY A 135 -2.77 -0.79 13.04
N HIS A 136 -2.64 0.33 12.32
CA HIS A 136 -2.21 0.32 10.93
C HIS A 136 -0.74 -0.09 10.77
N VAL A 137 0.15 0.40 11.63
CA VAL A 137 1.57 0.00 11.63
C VAL A 137 1.76 -1.44 12.08
N LEU A 138 0.98 -1.90 13.06
CA LEU A 138 1.02 -3.30 13.50
C LEU A 138 0.57 -4.26 12.39
N SER A 139 -0.47 -3.89 11.62
CA SER A 139 -0.90 -4.69 10.47
C SER A 139 0.22 -4.82 9.42
N ASP A 140 0.92 -3.71 9.12
CA ASP A 140 2.08 -3.77 8.22
C ASP A 140 3.19 -4.64 8.78
N PHE A 141 3.48 -4.48 10.09
CA PHE A 141 4.52 -5.25 10.74
C PHE A 141 4.26 -6.75 10.64
N VAL A 142 3.02 -7.17 10.91
CA VAL A 142 2.61 -8.57 10.76
C VAL A 142 2.73 -9.01 9.30
N TRP A 143 2.20 -8.22 8.36
CA TRP A 143 2.21 -8.56 6.95
C TRP A 143 3.63 -8.68 6.38
N TYR A 144 4.45 -7.65 6.56
CA TYR A 144 5.82 -7.61 6.04
C TYR A 144 6.83 -8.44 6.82
N SER A 145 6.46 -9.01 7.95
CA SER A 145 7.24 -10.03 8.65
C SER A 145 6.80 -11.44 8.27
N ALA A 146 5.50 -11.68 8.16
CA ALA A 146 4.94 -12.99 7.84
C ALA A 146 5.19 -13.39 6.38
N ILE A 147 4.93 -12.48 5.43
CA ILE A 147 5.03 -12.78 3.99
C ILE A 147 6.46 -13.16 3.57
N PRO A 148 7.52 -12.38 3.86
CA PRO A 148 8.88 -12.79 3.51
C PRO A 148 9.33 -14.07 4.19
N THR A 149 8.88 -14.30 5.43
CA THR A 149 9.18 -15.54 6.16
C THR A 149 8.46 -16.73 5.54
N ALA A 150 7.19 -16.58 5.19
CA ALA A 150 6.43 -17.60 4.45
C ALA A 150 7.05 -17.84 3.07
N PHE A 151 7.49 -16.79 2.38
CA PHE A 151 8.14 -16.89 1.07
C PHE A 151 9.50 -17.60 1.15
N SER A 152 10.35 -17.23 2.12
CA SER A 152 11.67 -17.83 2.27
C SER A 152 11.60 -19.32 2.63
N ARG A 153 10.58 -19.72 3.40
CA ARG A 153 10.34 -21.12 3.82
C ARG A 153 9.42 -21.88 2.86
N GLY A 154 8.47 -21.19 2.23
CA GLY A 154 7.40 -21.75 1.41
C GLY A 154 7.60 -21.65 -0.10
N LYS A 155 8.71 -21.08 -0.58
CA LYS A 155 9.01 -20.93 -2.01
C LYS A 155 8.93 -22.28 -2.77
N LYS A 156 9.15 -23.39 -2.07
CA LYS A 156 9.00 -24.75 -2.61
C LYS A 156 7.56 -25.29 -2.61
N LEU A 157 6.64 -24.62 -1.90
CA LEU A 157 5.27 -25.11 -1.70
C LEU A 157 4.24 -24.36 -2.56
N ILE A 158 4.55 -23.15 -3.02
CA ILE A 158 3.66 -22.33 -3.85
C ILE A 158 4.11 -22.46 -5.30
N SER A 159 3.29 -23.14 -6.12
CA SER A 159 3.54 -23.20 -7.56
C SER A 159 3.25 -21.84 -8.22
N ASP A 160 3.91 -21.56 -9.36
CA ASP A 160 3.64 -20.36 -10.17
C ASP A 160 2.17 -20.26 -10.59
N VAL A 161 1.49 -21.39 -10.73
CA VAL A 161 0.06 -21.44 -11.05
C VAL A 161 -0.77 -20.86 -9.91
N VAL A 162 -0.53 -21.29 -8.67
CA VAL A 162 -1.22 -20.76 -7.47
C VAL A 162 -0.92 -19.28 -7.31
N TYR A 163 0.33 -18.88 -7.49
CA TYR A 163 0.73 -17.47 -7.40
C TYR A 163 -0.01 -16.59 -8.43
N ARG A 164 -0.14 -17.05 -9.68
CA ARG A 164 -0.90 -16.34 -10.73
C ARG A 164 -2.37 -16.20 -10.37
N TRP A 165 -3.00 -17.24 -9.84
CA TRP A 165 -4.38 -17.17 -9.39
C TRP A 165 -4.57 -16.14 -8.27
N ILE A 166 -3.64 -16.05 -7.31
CA ILE A 166 -3.66 -15.03 -6.26
C ILE A 166 -3.59 -13.64 -6.88
N ILE A 167 -2.66 -13.39 -7.81
CA ILE A 167 -2.52 -12.10 -8.48
C ILE A 167 -3.76 -11.75 -9.32
N LEU A 168 -4.36 -12.73 -9.99
CA LEU A 168 -5.60 -12.53 -10.74
C LEU A 168 -6.75 -12.10 -9.84
N LEU A 169 -6.98 -12.81 -8.74
CA LEU A 169 -8.05 -12.49 -7.78
C LEU A 169 -7.84 -11.12 -7.14
N LEU A 170 -6.62 -10.77 -6.76
CA LEU A 170 -6.27 -9.45 -6.26
C LEU A 170 -6.49 -8.36 -7.32
N GLY A 171 -6.13 -8.62 -8.56
CA GLY A 171 -6.38 -7.69 -9.68
C GLY A 171 -7.86 -7.43 -9.90
N ILE A 172 -8.70 -8.48 -9.87
CA ILE A 172 -10.16 -8.36 -9.95
C ILE A 172 -10.71 -7.56 -8.77
N PHE A 173 -10.27 -7.86 -7.55
CA PHE A 173 -10.69 -7.14 -6.35
C PHE A 173 -10.34 -5.65 -6.43
N ILE A 174 -9.10 -5.31 -6.80
CA ILE A 174 -8.66 -3.90 -6.95
C ILE A 174 -9.45 -3.19 -8.05
N THR A 175 -9.74 -3.86 -9.15
CA THR A 175 -10.55 -3.29 -10.24
C THR A 175 -11.99 -3.04 -9.78
N ALA A 176 -12.61 -3.96 -9.05
CA ALA A 176 -13.93 -3.76 -8.45
C ALA A 176 -13.93 -2.59 -7.44
N PHE A 177 -12.90 -2.52 -6.61
CA PHE A 177 -12.73 -1.43 -5.64
C PHE A 177 -12.52 -0.08 -6.32
N SER A 178 -11.84 -0.04 -7.48
CA SER A 178 -11.66 1.19 -8.26
C SER A 178 -12.98 1.78 -8.74
N ILE A 179 -13.94 0.93 -9.14
CA ILE A 179 -15.29 1.35 -9.56
C ILE A 179 -16.00 2.05 -8.40
N TYR A 180 -15.89 1.50 -7.18
CA TYR A 180 -16.44 2.13 -5.98
C TYR A 180 -15.85 3.53 -5.76
N PHE A 181 -14.51 3.68 -5.87
CA PHE A 181 -13.82 4.96 -5.70
C PHE A 181 -14.25 5.99 -6.75
N ILE A 182 -14.30 5.60 -8.02
CA ILE A 182 -14.73 6.47 -9.13
C ILE A 182 -16.19 6.92 -8.91
N SER A 183 -17.07 5.98 -8.57
CA SER A 183 -18.49 6.31 -8.35
C SER A 183 -18.70 7.22 -7.15
N SER A 184 -17.95 7.01 -6.06
CA SER A 184 -17.98 7.85 -4.86
C SER A 184 -17.45 9.25 -5.16
N GLY A 185 -16.30 9.36 -5.83
CA GLY A 185 -15.73 10.63 -6.25
C GLY A 185 -16.66 11.42 -7.17
N TRP A 186 -17.29 10.73 -8.14
CA TRP A 186 -18.27 11.35 -9.04
C TRP A 186 -19.46 11.92 -8.30
N LYS A 187 -20.07 11.14 -7.38
CA LYS A 187 -21.19 11.61 -6.56
C LYS A 187 -20.82 12.83 -5.74
N MET A 188 -19.63 12.88 -5.15
CA MET A 188 -19.16 14.05 -4.40
C MET A 188 -19.09 15.30 -5.26
N LEU A 189 -18.68 15.20 -6.52
CA LEU A 189 -18.63 16.34 -7.44
C LEU A 189 -20.01 16.79 -7.94
N GLN A 190 -21.00 15.90 -7.95
CA GLN A 190 -22.37 16.25 -8.33
C GLN A 190 -23.18 16.95 -7.23
N THR A 191 -22.73 16.90 -5.97
CA THR A 191 -23.40 17.53 -4.83
C THR A 191 -22.89 18.94 -4.53
N LEU A 192 -22.04 19.48 -5.38
CA LEU A 192 -21.55 20.87 -5.36
C LEU A 192 -22.50 21.80 -6.12
#